data_c0157150b42fcb3b28f1f5f001658dbe
#
_entry.id   c0157150b42fcb3b28f1f5f001658dbe
#
_cell.length_a   1.000
_cell.length_b   1.000
_cell.length_c   1.000
_cell.angle_alpha   90.00
_cell.angle_beta   90.00
_cell.angle_gamma   90.00
#
_symmetry.space_group_name_H-M   'P 1'
#
loop_
_entity.id
_entity.type
_entity.pdbx_description
1 polymer ?
#
loop_
_entity_poly.entity_id
_entity_poly.type
_entity_poly.pdbx_seq_one_letter_code
_entity_poly.pdbx_strand_id
1 'polypeptide(L)'
;EALMEAAGIFEYEKVQIVDIENGNRFETYVIAGERGSGMICLNGAAARQVCVGDKIIIMCYADMTPEEVQTHKPKVVFVDEKNKISRLTNYEKHGRLEDM
;
A
#
# COMPACT_ATOMS: atom_id res chain seq x y z
N GLU A 1 -3.82 -0.03 10.90
CA GLU A 1 -2.74 -0.79 11.55
C GLU A 1 -2.69 -2.24 11.07
N ALA A 2 -3.84 -2.91 10.94
CA ALA A 2 -3.87 -4.28 10.46
C ALA A 2 -3.31 -4.42 9.04
N LEU A 3 -3.59 -3.46 8.16
CA LEU A 3 -3.05 -3.44 6.80
C LEU A 3 -1.54 -3.26 6.81
N MET A 4 -1.04 -2.42 7.72
CA MET A 4 0.39 -2.20 7.87
C MET A 4 1.11 -3.50 8.26
N GLU A 5 0.55 -4.22 9.22
CA GLU A 5 1.13 -5.50 9.65
C GLU A 5 1.12 -6.53 8.53
N ALA A 6 0.00 -6.65 7.81
CA ALA A 6 -0.12 -7.60 6.72
C ALA A 6 0.87 -7.32 5.59
N ALA A 7 1.10 -6.05 5.29
CA ALA A 7 2.03 -5.63 4.24
C ALA A 7 3.48 -5.54 4.72
N GLY A 8 3.71 -5.63 6.03
CA GLY A 8 5.06 -5.50 6.58
C GLY A 8 5.56 -4.07 6.60
N ILE A 9 4.67 -3.11 6.70
CA ILE A 9 5.01 -1.68 6.73
C ILE A 9 5.04 -1.20 8.19
N PHE A 10 6.11 -0.49 8.55
CA PHE A 10 6.27 0.04 9.89
C PHE A 10 5.83 1.50 9.96
N GLU A 11 5.41 1.95 11.15
CA GLU A 11 5.08 3.34 11.37
C GLU A 11 6.29 4.23 11.05
N TYR A 12 6.03 5.37 10.44
CA TYR A 12 7.01 6.34 9.93
C TYR A 12 7.85 5.84 8.75
N GLU A 13 7.57 4.65 8.26
CA GLU A 13 8.26 4.16 7.05
C GLU A 13 7.82 4.99 5.85
N LYS A 14 8.79 5.29 4.97
CA LYS A 14 8.51 5.98 3.71
C LYS A 14 7.74 5.07 2.76
N VAL A 15 6.68 5.59 2.17
CA VAL A 15 5.88 4.87 1.18
C VAL A 15 5.65 5.75 -0.03
N GLN A 16 5.35 5.11 -1.15
CA GLN A 16 4.91 5.78 -2.35
C GLN A 16 3.44 5.46 -2.57
N ILE A 17 2.66 6.50 -2.90
CA ILE A 17 1.23 6.34 -3.11
C ILE A 17 0.91 6.70 -4.56
N VAL A 18 0.12 5.86 -5.20
CA VAL A 18 -0.40 6.09 -6.55
C VAL A 18 -1.91 6.16 -6.46
N ASP A 19 -2.49 7.25 -6.98
CA ASP A 19 -3.94 7.37 -7.08
C ASP A 19 -4.37 6.83 -8.44
N ILE A 20 -5.17 5.79 -8.46
CA ILE A 20 -5.60 5.12 -9.69
C ILE A 20 -6.51 6.03 -10.52
N GLU A 21 -7.30 6.87 -9.86
CA GLU A 21 -8.30 7.71 -10.54
C GLU A 21 -7.68 8.89 -11.30
N ASN A 22 -6.61 9.49 -10.78
CA ASN A 22 -6.01 10.68 -11.40
C ASN A 22 -4.56 10.49 -11.85
N GLY A 23 -3.96 9.34 -11.54
CA GLY A 23 -2.58 9.05 -11.94
C GLY A 23 -1.50 9.75 -11.12
N ASN A 24 -1.88 10.47 -10.07
CA ASN A 24 -0.90 11.12 -9.21
C ASN A 24 -0.06 10.09 -8.46
N ARG A 25 1.23 10.41 -8.31
CA ARG A 25 2.19 9.56 -7.60
C ARG A 25 3.02 10.45 -6.70
N PHE A 26 3.09 10.12 -5.42
CA PHE A 26 3.82 10.93 -4.45
C PHE A 26 4.36 10.07 -3.31
N GLU A 27 5.32 10.62 -2.59
CA GLU A 27 5.94 9.96 -1.44
C GLU A 27 5.46 10.58 -0.15
N THR A 28 5.31 9.76 0.86
CA THR A 28 4.94 10.21 2.20
C THR A 28 5.44 9.18 3.21
N TYR A 29 5.04 9.30 4.46
CA TYR A 29 5.36 8.31 5.49
C TYR A 29 4.08 7.88 6.20
N VAL A 30 4.16 6.75 6.88
CA VAL A 30 3.01 6.07 7.45
C VAL A 30 2.82 6.43 8.91
N ILE A 31 1.58 6.71 9.30
CA ILE A 31 1.19 6.86 10.70
C ILE A 31 0.12 5.80 10.97
N ALA A 32 0.29 5.04 12.05
CA ALA A 32 -0.65 3.99 12.39
C ALA A 32 -1.99 4.58 12.80
N GLY A 33 -3.06 4.10 12.16
CA GLY A 33 -4.41 4.43 12.57
C GLY A 33 -4.97 3.36 13.50
N GLU A 34 -6.20 3.55 13.93
CA GLU A 34 -6.86 2.61 14.83
C GLU A 34 -7.07 1.27 14.13
N ARG A 35 -6.67 0.18 14.81
CA ARG A 35 -6.82 -1.18 14.27
C ARG A 35 -8.29 -1.50 14.03
N GLY A 36 -8.59 -2.04 12.85
CA GLY A 36 -9.93 -2.45 12.49
C GLY A 36 -10.82 -1.33 11.99
N SER A 37 -10.35 -0.08 11.99
CA SER A 37 -11.14 1.07 11.53
C SER A 37 -11.32 1.10 10.01
N GLY A 38 -10.38 0.52 9.26
CA GLY A 38 -10.39 0.63 7.80
C GLY A 38 -10.05 2.02 7.31
N MET A 39 -9.55 2.89 8.18
CA MET A 39 -9.29 4.28 7.84
C MET A 39 -7.99 4.41 7.03
N ILE A 40 -8.10 5.10 5.90
CA ILE A 40 -6.95 5.58 5.14
C ILE A 40 -7.10 7.10 5.06
N CYS A 41 -6.25 7.80 5.78
CA CYS A 41 -6.34 9.24 5.89
C CYS A 41 -5.06 9.90 5.41
N LEU A 42 -5.20 10.91 4.55
CA LEU A 42 -4.08 11.67 4.02
C LEU A 42 -4.15 13.09 4.59
N ASN A 43 -3.08 13.51 5.23
CA ASN A 43 -3.00 14.78 5.91
C ASN A 43 -2.05 15.74 5.20
N GLY A 44 -2.24 17.04 5.47
CA GLY A 44 -1.35 18.08 4.96
C GLY A 44 -1.35 18.19 3.44
N ALA A 45 -0.18 18.38 2.85
CA ALA A 45 -0.05 18.57 1.41
C ALA A 45 -0.47 17.32 0.62
N ALA A 46 -0.29 16.12 1.19
CA ALA A 46 -0.69 14.88 0.54
C ALA A 46 -2.19 14.81 0.29
N ALA A 47 -2.99 15.47 1.12
CA ALA A 47 -4.45 15.48 0.97
C ALA A 47 -4.90 16.14 -0.33
N ARG A 48 -4.05 16.96 -0.95
CA ARG A 48 -4.36 17.62 -2.21
C ARG A 48 -4.19 16.72 -3.43
N GLN A 49 -3.53 15.58 -3.25
CA GLN A 49 -3.21 14.64 -4.34
C GLN A 49 -4.31 13.63 -4.58
N VAL A 50 -5.23 13.48 -3.64
CA VAL A 50 -6.28 12.46 -3.71
C VAL A 50 -7.61 13.06 -3.28
N CYS A 51 -8.70 12.41 -3.70
CA CYS A 51 -10.06 12.76 -3.30
C CYS A 51 -10.68 11.59 -2.56
N VAL A 52 -11.60 11.91 -1.64
CA VAL A 52 -12.35 10.86 -0.95
C VAL A 52 -13.06 9.98 -1.99
N GLY A 53 -12.94 8.67 -1.82
CA GLY A 53 -13.50 7.70 -2.74
C GLY A 53 -12.52 7.20 -3.79
N ASP A 54 -11.36 7.84 -3.94
CA ASP A 54 -10.34 7.38 -4.87
C ASP A 54 -9.75 6.04 -4.42
N LYS A 55 -9.42 5.21 -5.39
CA LYS A 55 -8.66 3.99 -5.13
C LYS A 55 -7.18 4.32 -5.23
N ILE A 56 -6.41 3.89 -4.24
CA ILE A 56 -4.98 4.16 -4.21
C ILE A 56 -4.20 2.86 -4.03
N ILE A 57 -2.94 2.90 -4.45
CA ILE A 57 -1.98 1.82 -4.20
C ILE A 57 -0.89 2.41 -3.31
N ILE A 58 -0.59 1.71 -2.22
CA ILE A 58 0.45 2.11 -1.29
C ILE A 58 1.58 1.11 -1.42
N MET A 59 2.80 1.60 -1.69
CA MET A 59 3.96 0.76 -1.91
C MET A 59 5.10 1.17 -0.99
N CYS A 60 5.81 0.19 -0.46
CA CYS A 60 7.09 0.44 0.18
C CYS A 60 8.17 -0.36 -0.54
N TYR A 61 9.40 0.10 -0.42
CA TYR A 61 10.54 -0.44 -1.15
C TYR A 61 11.65 -0.81 -0.17
N ALA A 62 12.48 -1.75 -0.58
CA ALA A 62 13.65 -2.12 0.19
C ALA A 62 14.82 -2.32 -0.75
N ASP A 63 16.00 -1.92 -0.31
CA ASP A 63 17.23 -2.20 -1.04
C ASP A 63 17.71 -3.59 -0.65
N MET A 64 18.08 -4.38 -1.65
CA MET A 64 18.48 -5.77 -1.43
C MET A 64 19.70 -6.12 -2.24
N THR A 65 20.51 -7.04 -1.72
CA THR A 65 21.58 -7.64 -2.50
C THR A 65 20.99 -8.61 -3.53
N PRO A 66 21.75 -8.98 -4.57
CA PRO A 66 21.27 -9.97 -5.54
C PRO A 66 20.86 -11.30 -4.90
N GLU A 67 21.54 -11.73 -3.84
CA GLU A 67 21.19 -12.95 -3.12
C GLU A 67 19.87 -12.84 -2.39
N GLU A 68 19.64 -11.70 -1.73
CA GLU A 68 18.38 -11.45 -1.02
C GLU A 68 17.20 -11.42 -1.96
N VAL A 69 17.37 -10.83 -3.15
CA VAL A 69 16.30 -10.72 -4.14
C VAL A 69 15.84 -12.10 -4.61
N GLN A 70 16.75 -13.06 -4.73
CA GLN A 70 16.41 -14.39 -5.23
C GLN A 70 15.42 -15.14 -4.34
N THR A 71 15.42 -14.84 -3.04
CA THR A 71 14.52 -15.50 -2.08
C THR A 71 13.43 -14.58 -1.57
N HIS A 72 13.45 -13.30 -1.98
CA HIS A 72 12.46 -12.34 -1.52
C HIS A 72 11.08 -12.64 -2.10
N LYS A 73 10.08 -12.59 -1.24
CA LYS A 73 8.68 -12.70 -1.63
C LYS A 73 7.96 -11.45 -1.20
N PRO A 74 7.52 -10.60 -2.14
CA PRO A 74 6.79 -9.39 -1.77
C PRO A 74 5.47 -9.74 -1.10
N LYS A 75 5.03 -8.88 -0.21
CA LYS A 75 3.73 -9.02 0.44
C LYS A 75 2.75 -8.11 -0.27
N VAL A 76 1.74 -8.69 -0.88
CA VAL A 76 0.71 -7.95 -1.60
C VAL A 76 -0.62 -8.15 -0.89
N VAL A 77 -1.22 -7.05 -0.46
CA VAL A 77 -2.46 -7.05 0.30
C VAL A 77 -3.55 -6.44 -0.55
N PHE A 78 -4.61 -7.21 -0.80
CA PHE A 78 -5.81 -6.71 -1.46
C PHE A 78 -6.87 -6.44 -0.41
N VAL A 79 -7.62 -5.37 -0.60
CA VAL A 79 -8.65 -4.95 0.34
C VAL A 79 -10.01 -4.90 -0.34
N ASP A 80 -11.06 -4.98 0.47
CA ASP A 80 -12.43 -4.82 0.01
C ASP A 80 -12.88 -3.36 0.12
N GLU A 81 -14.16 -3.11 -0.11
CA GLU A 81 -14.74 -1.77 -0.10
C GLU A 81 -14.60 -1.06 1.25
N LYS A 82 -14.42 -1.82 2.33
CA LYS A 82 -14.28 -1.29 3.68
C LYS A 82 -12.83 -1.24 4.15
N ASN A 83 -11.88 -1.42 3.22
CA ASN A 83 -10.45 -1.50 3.52
C ASN A 83 -10.10 -2.65 4.46
N LYS A 84 -10.87 -3.73 4.40
CA LYS A 84 -10.56 -4.96 5.11
C LYS A 84 -9.79 -5.89 4.18
N ILE A 85 -8.90 -6.69 4.75
CA ILE A 85 -8.07 -7.60 3.96
C ILE A 85 -8.97 -8.65 3.30
N SER A 86 -8.95 -8.69 1.96
CA SER A 86 -9.70 -9.68 1.19
C SER A 86 -8.82 -10.80 0.67
N ARG A 87 -7.54 -10.52 0.42
CA ARG A 87 -6.61 -11.51 -0.10
C ARG A 87 -5.17 -11.10 0.19
N LEU A 88 -4.32 -12.09 0.49
CA LEU A 88 -2.89 -11.90 0.66
C LEU A 88 -2.16 -12.75 -0.37
N THR A 89 -1.16 -12.18 -1.04
CA THR A 89 -0.32 -12.91 -1.97
C THR A 89 1.15 -12.57 -1.72
N ASN A 90 2.05 -13.40 -2.27
CA ASN A 90 3.48 -13.20 -2.15
C ASN A 90 4.12 -12.92 -3.51
N TYR A 91 3.33 -12.53 -4.49
CA TYR A 91 3.84 -12.26 -5.83
C TYR A 91 2.89 -11.33 -6.57
N GLU A 92 3.41 -10.68 -7.60
CA GLU A 92 2.61 -9.90 -8.53
C GLU A 92 2.59 -10.61 -9.87
N LYS A 93 1.40 -10.81 -10.42
CA LYS A 93 1.27 -11.35 -11.76
C LYS A 93 1.56 -10.28 -12.79
N HIS A 94 2.13 -10.69 -13.91
CA HIS A 94 2.24 -9.86 -15.07
C HIS A 94 0.84 -9.70 -15.68
N GLY A 95 0.34 -8.45 -15.78
CA GLY A 95 -0.98 -8.20 -16.31
C GLY A 95 -1.73 -7.13 -15.50
N ARG A 96 -3.06 -7.14 -15.64
CA ARG A 96 -3.91 -6.16 -14.96
C ARG A 96 -4.17 -6.58 -13.52
N LEU A 97 -4.49 -5.59 -12.68
CA LEU A 97 -4.74 -5.83 -11.26
C LEU A 97 -5.83 -6.87 -11.01
N GLU A 98 -6.90 -6.86 -11.79
CA GLU A 98 -7.99 -7.81 -11.61
C GLU A 98 -7.60 -9.25 -11.95
N ASP A 99 -6.46 -9.44 -12.59
CA ASP A 99 -5.94 -10.76 -12.94
C ASP A 99 -5.06 -11.38 -11.84
N MET A 100 -4.79 -10.63 -10.80
CA MET A 100 -3.93 -11.07 -9.69
C MET A 100 -4.67 -11.88 -8.65
#